data_c212676d7ecfd5d11fe0ee38759d3f3c
#
_entry.id   c212676d7ecfd5d11fe0ee38759d3f3c
#
_cell.length_a   1.000
_cell.length_b   1.000
_cell.length_c   1.000
_cell.angle_alpha   90.00
_cell.angle_beta   90.00
_cell.angle_gamma   90.00
#
_symmetry.space_group_name_H-M   'P 1'
#
loop_
_entity.id
_entity.type
_entity.pdbx_description
1 polymer ?
#
loop_
_entity_poly.entity_id
_entity_poly.type
_entity_poly.pdbx_seq_one_letter_code
_entity_poly.pdbx_strand_id
1 'polypeptide(L)'
;MLPADRSRSAALASAFLRGTIAAGLGLGSLAVLVTVLWISSPDPDSGPGGALHVAAGLWLLAHGAELIRSDTLGGHPAPVATVPLLLVALPVWLVHRAARDSAETEEDPAGRHSAVGAFCAVSAGYLLVAMATAAYAQGGGLPAERTSLAFPLTAVVTGAAAAGVWAARGRPLGPLLAWAPLALQEAAARARFRAGAETVLRSAAAGVMVLLGGGALLVAVALVWHAGPARESFLALSGHWAGRVSVLLLALALVPNAAMWGAAYGLGPGFSLGTAATVTPLAFAGRPALPDFPLLHAVPSQGPGTMANWAAVAVPVVAGLTVARFTVRGAAPVHGERDDAWSAGGTALAAVLAAVGCGAGAAVLAAASGGPLGTGALAEFGPVWWLVGPAALAWTAVIGVPAALLLRTWRLREHRWGWRRVLTEKGNEEDKAEREERKKAAKAEKRAGKEARARSGKEPGEGMPGADADPYDFLSADPWHADGARKARWAALRKASGGLMADFPADRSADPDRGQRPDSSPGHAPGPGPDPGPGNGPEHVSGGGRATGRVPDAEGHRNPAGESGA
;
A
#
# COMPACT_ATOMS: atom_id res chain seq x y z
N MET A 1 42.82 -8.70 -12.61
CA MET A 1 41.45 -8.48 -12.10
C MET A 1 40.84 -9.84 -11.83
N LEU A 2 40.48 -10.11 -10.58
CA LEU A 2 39.83 -11.35 -10.17
C LEU A 2 38.41 -11.44 -10.77
N PRO A 3 37.86 -12.62 -11.04
CA PRO A 3 36.53 -12.78 -11.64
C PRO A 3 35.40 -12.08 -10.83
N ALA A 4 35.54 -11.96 -9.51
CA ALA A 4 34.62 -11.24 -8.65
C ALA A 4 34.56 -9.72 -8.92
N ASP A 5 35.67 -9.09 -9.32
CA ASP A 5 35.69 -7.66 -9.63
C ASP A 5 35.01 -7.34 -10.96
N ARG A 6 35.06 -8.28 -11.92
CA ARG A 6 34.34 -8.12 -13.21
C ARG A 6 32.82 -8.26 -13.05
N SER A 7 32.36 -9.19 -12.22
CA SER A 7 30.92 -9.35 -11.95
C SER A 7 30.35 -8.11 -11.25
N ARG A 8 31.09 -7.56 -10.31
CA ARG A 8 30.70 -6.35 -9.56
C ARG A 8 30.62 -5.11 -10.44
N SER A 9 31.62 -4.90 -11.34
CA SER A 9 31.60 -3.78 -12.28
C SER A 9 30.46 -3.90 -13.28
N ALA A 10 30.15 -5.11 -13.75
CA ALA A 10 29.02 -5.36 -14.65
C ALA A 10 27.67 -5.11 -13.96
N ALA A 11 27.51 -5.50 -12.68
CA ALA A 11 26.30 -5.23 -11.90
C ALA A 11 26.09 -3.73 -11.67
N LEU A 12 27.13 -2.99 -11.31
CA LEU A 12 27.04 -1.53 -11.16
C LEU A 12 26.71 -0.83 -12.48
N ALA A 13 27.30 -1.27 -13.59
CA ALA A 13 27.00 -0.75 -14.92
C ALA A 13 25.53 -1.02 -15.32
N SER A 14 25.01 -2.20 -15.02
CA SER A 14 23.61 -2.54 -15.27
C SER A 14 22.65 -1.70 -14.41
N ALA A 15 22.98 -1.46 -13.14
CA ALA A 15 22.20 -0.61 -12.25
C ALA A 15 22.19 0.86 -12.73
N PHE A 16 23.37 1.38 -13.14
CA PHE A 16 23.47 2.71 -13.75
C PHE A 16 22.62 2.83 -15.00
N LEU A 17 22.67 1.84 -15.90
CA LEU A 17 21.86 1.83 -17.12
C LEU A 17 20.36 1.78 -16.80
N ARG A 18 19.93 1.02 -15.79
CA ARG A 18 18.52 1.01 -15.33
C ARG A 18 18.07 2.39 -14.85
N GLY A 19 18.93 3.12 -14.11
CA GLY A 19 18.66 4.49 -13.72
C GLY A 19 18.50 5.43 -14.92
N THR A 20 19.40 5.33 -15.89
CA THR A 20 19.36 6.10 -17.15
C THR A 20 18.09 5.80 -17.94
N ILE A 21 17.72 4.51 -18.07
CA ILE A 21 16.49 4.08 -18.76
C ILE A 21 15.25 4.60 -18.03
N ALA A 22 15.22 4.54 -16.69
CA ALA A 22 14.10 5.06 -15.91
C ALA A 22 13.88 6.55 -16.15
N ALA A 23 14.95 7.36 -16.18
CA ALA A 23 14.88 8.78 -16.53
C ALA A 23 14.41 8.99 -17.97
N GLY A 24 15.00 8.24 -18.92
CA GLY A 24 14.64 8.31 -20.34
C GLY A 24 13.19 7.93 -20.62
N LEU A 25 12.63 6.91 -19.91
CA LEU A 25 11.23 6.53 -20.04
C LEU A 25 10.30 7.64 -19.50
N GLY A 26 10.63 8.23 -18.36
CA GLY A 26 9.86 9.34 -17.80
C GLY A 26 9.84 10.56 -18.74
N LEU A 27 11.02 10.99 -19.19
CA LEU A 27 11.17 12.10 -20.13
C LEU A 27 10.51 11.79 -21.47
N GLY A 28 10.76 10.60 -22.02
CA GLY A 28 10.22 10.16 -23.31
C GLY A 28 8.70 10.09 -23.33
N SER A 29 8.08 9.60 -22.23
CA SER A 29 6.62 9.57 -22.14
C SER A 29 6.00 10.97 -22.17
N LEU A 30 6.59 11.94 -21.49
CA LEU A 30 6.15 13.34 -21.54
C LEU A 30 6.45 13.98 -22.91
N ALA A 31 7.61 13.68 -23.50
CA ALA A 31 7.95 14.17 -24.84
C ALA A 31 6.94 13.69 -25.88
N VAL A 32 6.56 12.41 -25.85
CA VAL A 32 5.53 11.87 -26.74
C VAL A 32 4.18 12.55 -26.49
N LEU A 33 3.76 12.67 -25.23
CA LEU A 33 2.49 13.31 -24.88
C LEU A 33 2.43 14.76 -25.38
N VAL A 34 3.45 15.57 -25.07
CA VAL A 34 3.50 16.98 -25.46
C VAL A 34 3.58 17.13 -26.97
N THR A 35 4.37 16.28 -27.66
CA THR A 35 4.47 16.30 -29.13
C THR A 35 3.14 15.95 -29.79
N VAL A 36 2.42 14.95 -29.30
CA VAL A 36 1.09 14.59 -29.81
C VAL A 36 0.10 15.74 -29.63
N LEU A 37 0.09 16.39 -28.46
CA LEU A 37 -0.77 17.54 -28.20
C LEU A 37 -0.39 18.73 -29.10
N TRP A 38 0.91 18.97 -29.31
CA TRP A 38 1.41 20.03 -30.17
C TRP A 38 1.03 19.80 -31.63
N ILE A 39 1.22 18.59 -32.21
CA ILE A 39 0.82 18.26 -33.59
C ILE A 39 -0.70 18.42 -33.76
N SER A 40 -1.47 18.15 -32.70
CA SER A 40 -2.92 18.25 -32.70
C SER A 40 -3.43 19.67 -32.48
N SER A 41 -2.56 20.64 -32.22
CA SER A 41 -2.91 22.06 -32.11
C SER A 41 -3.09 22.67 -33.50
N PRO A 42 -4.08 23.54 -33.72
CA PRO A 42 -4.33 24.17 -35.01
C PRO A 42 -3.22 25.13 -35.47
N ASP A 43 -2.52 25.76 -34.50
CA ASP A 43 -1.44 26.72 -34.76
C ASP A 43 -0.19 26.34 -33.94
N PRO A 44 0.67 25.43 -34.47
CA PRO A 44 1.87 24.99 -33.78
C PRO A 44 3.03 25.98 -33.94
N ASP A 45 2.92 27.16 -33.36
CA ASP A 45 3.86 28.29 -33.52
C ASP A 45 5.30 28.03 -33.07
N SER A 46 5.49 27.10 -32.11
CA SER A 46 6.79 26.89 -31.45
C SER A 46 7.72 25.89 -32.13
N GLY A 47 7.24 25.20 -33.18
CA GLY A 47 8.00 24.14 -33.86
C GLY A 47 8.24 22.89 -32.95
N PRO A 48 8.75 21.77 -33.52
CA PRO A 48 8.97 20.54 -32.74
C PRO A 48 10.01 20.71 -31.62
N GLY A 49 11.01 21.58 -31.81
CA GLY A 49 11.99 21.91 -30.77
C GLY A 49 11.35 22.58 -29.57
N GLY A 50 10.41 23.48 -29.78
CA GLY A 50 9.64 24.13 -28.69
C GLY A 50 8.84 23.13 -27.88
N ALA A 51 8.17 22.19 -28.53
CA ALA A 51 7.43 21.12 -27.84
C ALA A 51 8.35 20.26 -26.96
N LEU A 52 9.53 19.91 -27.44
CA LEU A 52 10.52 19.15 -26.65
C LEU A 52 11.07 19.95 -25.48
N HIS A 53 11.29 21.28 -25.60
CA HIS A 53 11.69 22.12 -24.48
C HIS A 53 10.59 22.20 -23.41
N VAL A 54 9.31 22.28 -23.80
CA VAL A 54 8.17 22.23 -22.88
C VAL A 54 8.13 20.88 -22.15
N ALA A 55 8.32 19.77 -22.88
CA ALA A 55 8.37 18.44 -22.27
C ALA A 55 9.51 18.31 -21.24
N ALA A 56 10.69 18.83 -21.57
CA ALA A 56 11.83 18.87 -20.66
C ALA A 56 11.55 19.72 -19.41
N GLY A 57 10.96 20.90 -19.59
CA GLY A 57 10.54 21.77 -18.47
C GLY A 57 9.50 21.08 -17.56
N LEU A 58 8.45 20.48 -18.13
CA LEU A 58 7.43 19.74 -17.37
C LEU A 58 8.02 18.53 -16.63
N TRP A 59 8.99 17.84 -17.24
CA TRP A 59 9.68 16.74 -16.58
C TRP A 59 10.51 17.22 -15.40
N LEU A 60 11.20 18.36 -15.50
CA LEU A 60 11.92 18.98 -14.40
C LEU A 60 10.95 19.47 -13.30
N LEU A 61 9.85 20.09 -13.69
CA LEU A 61 8.78 20.49 -12.76
C LEU A 61 8.23 19.28 -11.98
N ALA A 62 8.08 18.11 -12.63
CA ALA A 62 7.69 16.86 -11.97
C ALA A 62 8.69 16.41 -10.88
N HIS A 63 9.90 16.93 -10.87
CA HIS A 63 10.91 16.71 -9.81
C HIS A 63 10.99 17.87 -8.80
N GLY A 64 10.07 18.83 -8.88
CA GLY A 64 10.03 19.96 -7.95
C GLY A 64 10.93 21.15 -8.36
N ALA A 65 11.44 21.15 -9.59
CA ALA A 65 12.20 22.30 -10.10
C ALA A 65 11.25 23.47 -10.38
N GLU A 66 11.69 24.67 -10.05
CA GLU A 66 11.00 25.89 -10.39
C GLU A 66 11.28 26.27 -11.85
N LEU A 67 10.23 26.53 -12.63
CA LEU A 67 10.33 27.02 -13.99
C LEU A 67 10.16 28.54 -14.02
N ILE A 68 10.91 29.22 -14.89
CA ILE A 68 10.78 30.65 -15.08
C ILE A 68 10.09 30.92 -16.40
N ARG A 69 8.91 31.53 -16.35
CA ARG A 69 8.21 32.00 -17.54
C ARG A 69 8.71 33.39 -17.91
N SER A 70 9.40 33.48 -19.05
CA SER A 70 9.96 34.73 -19.56
C SER A 70 8.88 35.63 -20.18
N ASP A 71 7.90 35.02 -20.88
CA ASP A 71 6.85 35.75 -21.56
C ASP A 71 5.66 35.99 -20.63
N THR A 72 5.66 37.13 -19.98
CA THR A 72 4.60 37.59 -19.09
C THR A 72 4.04 38.90 -19.55
N LEU A 73 2.75 39.13 -19.32
CA LEU A 73 2.08 40.43 -19.63
C LEU A 73 2.71 41.61 -18.90
N GLY A 74 3.38 41.36 -17.78
CA GLY A 74 4.07 42.39 -17.00
C GLY A 74 5.51 42.66 -17.40
N GLY A 75 6.06 41.94 -18.40
CA GLY A 75 7.45 42.06 -18.86
C GLY A 75 8.52 41.58 -17.87
N HIS A 76 8.13 41.05 -16.72
CA HIS A 76 9.04 40.49 -15.74
C HIS A 76 8.95 38.96 -15.69
N PRO A 77 10.09 38.23 -15.62
CA PRO A 77 10.07 36.78 -15.47
C PRO A 77 9.24 36.36 -14.24
N ALA A 78 8.42 35.33 -14.39
CA ALA A 78 7.54 34.86 -13.32
C ALA A 78 7.81 33.40 -12.99
N PRO A 79 8.00 33.04 -11.70
CA PRO A 79 8.23 31.69 -11.27
C PRO A 79 6.95 30.84 -11.38
N VAL A 80 7.11 29.57 -11.76
CA VAL A 80 6.07 28.53 -11.74
C VAL A 80 6.64 27.34 -10.99
N ALA A 81 6.26 27.21 -9.74
CA ALA A 81 6.75 26.15 -8.85
C ALA A 81 5.64 25.26 -8.26
N THR A 82 4.39 25.50 -8.63
CA THR A 82 3.30 24.58 -8.25
C THR A 82 3.42 23.29 -9.03
N VAL A 83 3.92 22.25 -8.36
CA VAL A 83 4.16 20.93 -8.95
C VAL A 83 2.87 20.13 -8.99
N PRO A 84 2.39 19.66 -10.17
CA PRO A 84 1.30 18.71 -10.22
C PRO A 84 1.72 17.35 -9.63
N LEU A 85 1.22 17.02 -8.45
CA LEU A 85 1.68 15.85 -7.67
C LEU A 85 1.50 14.52 -8.41
N LEU A 86 0.51 14.41 -9.30
CA LEU A 86 0.35 13.19 -10.09
C LEU A 86 1.52 12.99 -11.08
N LEU A 87 2.11 14.06 -11.58
CA LEU A 87 3.30 13.96 -12.44
C LEU A 87 4.52 13.46 -11.67
N VAL A 88 4.63 13.77 -10.37
CA VAL A 88 5.71 13.27 -9.48
C VAL A 88 5.63 11.75 -9.31
N ALA A 89 4.44 11.18 -9.37
CA ALA A 89 4.25 9.75 -9.15
C ALA A 89 5.01 8.88 -10.15
N LEU A 90 5.08 9.30 -11.42
CA LEU A 90 5.76 8.54 -12.47
C LEU A 90 7.28 8.44 -12.25
N PRO A 91 8.05 9.54 -12.09
CA PRO A 91 9.49 9.44 -11.81
C PRO A 91 9.78 8.71 -10.49
N VAL A 92 9.01 8.96 -9.43
CA VAL A 92 9.18 8.24 -8.16
C VAL A 92 8.99 6.74 -8.35
N TRP A 93 7.96 6.32 -9.07
CA TRP A 93 7.71 4.91 -9.35
C TRP A 93 8.81 4.27 -10.20
N LEU A 94 9.26 4.96 -11.27
CA LEU A 94 10.31 4.46 -12.16
C LEU A 94 11.65 4.29 -11.43
N VAL A 95 12.07 5.28 -10.64
CA VAL A 95 13.30 5.23 -9.84
C VAL A 95 13.21 4.15 -8.76
N HIS A 96 12.08 4.11 -8.03
CA HIS A 96 11.83 3.10 -7.01
C HIS A 96 11.94 1.68 -7.61
N ARG A 97 11.30 1.44 -8.77
CA ARG A 97 11.35 0.16 -9.45
C ARG A 97 12.76 -0.19 -9.92
N ALA A 98 13.44 0.74 -10.59
CA ALA A 98 14.81 0.53 -11.06
C ALA A 98 15.78 0.19 -9.93
N ALA A 99 15.68 0.88 -8.80
CA ALA A 99 16.50 0.64 -7.62
C ALA A 99 16.16 -0.69 -6.94
N ARG A 100 14.89 -1.03 -6.85
CA ARG A 100 14.41 -2.30 -6.32
C ARG A 100 14.91 -3.47 -7.16
N ASP A 101 14.66 -3.45 -8.48
CA ASP A 101 15.07 -4.51 -9.39
C ASP A 101 16.61 -4.68 -9.44
N SER A 102 17.37 -3.59 -9.24
CA SER A 102 18.83 -3.62 -9.15
C SER A 102 19.33 -4.26 -7.86
N ALA A 103 18.63 -4.02 -6.75
CA ALA A 103 18.99 -4.57 -5.44
C ALA A 103 18.56 -6.05 -5.26
N GLU A 104 17.52 -6.52 -5.95
CA GLU A 104 17.07 -7.93 -5.94
C GLU A 104 17.99 -8.85 -6.77
N THR A 105 18.68 -8.31 -7.79
CA THR A 105 19.51 -9.10 -8.73
C THR A 105 20.86 -9.53 -8.13
N GLU A 106 21.32 -8.93 -7.03
CA GLU A 106 22.59 -9.20 -6.39
C GLU A 106 22.44 -10.07 -5.14
N GLU A 107 22.42 -11.39 -5.31
CA GLU A 107 22.58 -12.38 -4.23
C GLU A 107 24.05 -12.50 -3.84
N ASP A 108 24.58 -11.55 -3.04
CA ASP A 108 25.88 -11.67 -2.41
C ASP A 108 25.70 -11.98 -0.93
N PRO A 109 26.33 -13.05 -0.37
CA PRO A 109 26.23 -13.42 1.06
C PRO A 109 26.67 -12.31 2.02
N ALA A 110 27.50 -11.37 1.56
CA ALA A 110 27.96 -10.20 2.32
C ALA A 110 27.02 -8.97 2.25
N GLY A 111 26.01 -8.99 1.43
CA GLY A 111 24.78 -8.14 1.33
C GLY A 111 24.81 -6.63 1.51
N ARG A 112 25.78 -6.07 2.20
CA ARG A 112 25.80 -4.65 2.56
C ARG A 112 26.38 -3.73 1.48
N HIS A 113 27.38 -4.20 0.73
CA HIS A 113 28.08 -3.38 -0.26
C HIS A 113 27.28 -3.25 -1.57
N SER A 114 26.49 -4.25 -1.90
CA SER A 114 25.67 -4.32 -3.11
C SER A 114 24.52 -3.31 -3.10
N ALA A 115 23.81 -3.13 -1.99
CA ALA A 115 22.68 -2.20 -1.93
C ALA A 115 23.08 -0.73 -2.02
N VAL A 116 24.18 -0.34 -1.38
CA VAL A 116 24.72 1.02 -1.51
C VAL A 116 25.20 1.24 -2.94
N GLY A 117 25.84 0.21 -3.54
CA GLY A 117 26.26 0.24 -4.94
C GLY A 117 25.07 0.42 -5.89
N ALA A 118 24.01 -0.38 -5.74
CA ALA A 118 22.79 -0.27 -6.54
C ALA A 118 22.12 1.11 -6.37
N PHE A 119 21.98 1.58 -5.12
CA PHE A 119 21.46 2.91 -4.81
C PHE A 119 22.25 4.02 -5.52
N CYS A 120 23.58 4.04 -5.35
CA CYS A 120 24.45 5.05 -5.95
C CYS A 120 24.45 4.99 -7.47
N ALA A 121 24.52 3.78 -8.05
CA ALA A 121 24.57 3.60 -9.49
C ALA A 121 23.27 4.03 -10.17
N VAL A 122 22.10 3.58 -9.66
CA VAL A 122 20.79 4.00 -10.19
C VAL A 122 20.60 5.51 -10.06
N SER A 123 20.91 6.08 -8.88
CA SER A 123 20.79 7.52 -8.66
C SER A 123 21.70 8.32 -9.60
N ALA A 124 22.95 7.89 -9.77
CA ALA A 124 23.90 8.54 -10.67
C ALA A 124 23.45 8.49 -12.13
N GLY A 125 22.97 7.32 -12.61
CA GLY A 125 22.47 7.17 -13.98
C GLY A 125 21.24 8.06 -14.24
N TYR A 126 20.32 8.14 -13.29
CA TYR A 126 19.14 9.01 -13.39
C TYR A 126 19.53 10.49 -13.38
N LEU A 127 20.37 10.92 -12.43
CA LEU A 127 20.81 12.30 -12.28
C LEU A 127 21.63 12.79 -13.47
N LEU A 128 22.37 11.91 -14.15
CA LEU A 128 23.08 12.25 -15.39
C LEU A 128 22.10 12.71 -16.47
N VAL A 129 21.02 11.94 -16.69
CA VAL A 129 19.98 12.32 -17.66
C VAL A 129 19.28 13.60 -17.20
N ALA A 130 19.04 13.75 -15.90
CA ALA A 130 18.40 14.94 -15.36
C ALA A 130 19.24 16.20 -15.58
N MET A 131 20.56 16.12 -15.43
CA MET A 131 21.47 17.24 -15.71
C MET A 131 21.48 17.58 -17.21
N ALA A 132 21.52 16.57 -18.08
CA ALA A 132 21.43 16.79 -19.53
C ALA A 132 20.09 17.44 -19.92
N THR A 133 18.99 16.99 -19.35
CA THR A 133 17.66 17.58 -19.56
C THR A 133 17.59 19.02 -19.04
N ALA A 134 18.17 19.30 -17.87
CA ALA A 134 18.24 20.65 -17.33
C ALA A 134 19.06 21.60 -18.22
N ALA A 135 20.16 21.13 -18.76
CA ALA A 135 20.96 21.91 -19.72
C ALA A 135 20.18 22.18 -21.02
N TYR A 136 19.47 21.17 -21.52
CA TYR A 136 18.63 21.31 -22.71
C TYR A 136 17.48 22.31 -22.48
N ALA A 137 16.78 22.23 -21.34
CA ALA A 137 15.66 23.09 -21.01
C ALA A 137 16.01 24.58 -20.93
N GLN A 138 17.29 24.95 -20.71
CA GLN A 138 17.73 26.35 -20.69
C GLN A 138 17.54 27.07 -22.02
N GLY A 139 17.47 26.35 -23.14
CA GLY A 139 17.25 26.92 -24.46
C GLY A 139 15.78 27.18 -24.82
N GLY A 140 14.84 26.86 -23.93
CA GLY A 140 13.39 26.99 -24.18
C GLY A 140 12.77 28.24 -23.55
N GLY A 141 11.46 28.44 -23.79
CA GLY A 141 10.68 29.54 -23.19
C GLY A 141 10.34 29.34 -21.71
N LEU A 142 10.62 28.17 -21.13
CA LEU A 142 10.39 27.79 -19.72
C LEU A 142 11.68 27.20 -19.12
N PRO A 143 12.76 27.96 -18.99
CA PRO A 143 13.98 27.48 -18.36
C PRO A 143 13.76 27.15 -16.88
N ALA A 144 14.41 26.09 -16.41
CA ALA A 144 14.40 25.78 -14.99
C ALA A 144 15.40 26.66 -14.24
N GLU A 145 15.01 27.15 -13.06
CA GLU A 145 15.91 27.89 -12.22
C GLU A 145 17.00 27.00 -11.64
N ARG A 146 18.26 27.39 -11.84
CA ARG A 146 19.42 26.56 -11.45
C ARG A 146 19.53 26.34 -9.94
N THR A 147 19.16 27.34 -9.14
CA THR A 147 19.21 27.26 -7.67
C THR A 147 18.16 26.32 -7.11
N SER A 148 16.97 26.28 -7.72
CA SER A 148 15.86 25.41 -7.31
C SER A 148 16.02 23.95 -7.74
N LEU A 149 16.86 23.66 -8.76
CA LEU A 149 17.03 22.33 -9.32
C LEU A 149 17.71 21.34 -8.36
N ALA A 150 18.74 21.77 -7.64
CA ALA A 150 19.66 20.85 -6.97
C ALA A 150 18.99 20.05 -5.85
N PHE A 151 18.28 20.71 -4.96
CA PHE A 151 17.71 20.05 -3.77
C PHE A 151 16.48 19.19 -4.07
N PRO A 152 15.40 19.69 -4.72
CA PRO A 152 14.20 18.87 -4.95
C PRO A 152 14.47 17.66 -5.85
N LEU A 153 15.21 17.85 -6.96
CA LEU A 153 15.56 16.80 -7.88
C LEU A 153 16.34 15.67 -7.20
N THR A 154 17.40 16.02 -6.46
CA THR A 154 18.19 15.02 -5.74
C THR A 154 17.38 14.35 -4.63
N ALA A 155 16.53 15.09 -3.90
CA ALA A 155 15.69 14.55 -2.84
C ALA A 155 14.67 13.53 -3.38
N VAL A 156 14.00 13.84 -4.49
CA VAL A 156 13.04 12.92 -5.14
C VAL A 156 13.74 11.66 -5.63
N VAL A 157 14.86 11.80 -6.35
CA VAL A 157 15.59 10.65 -6.93
C VAL A 157 16.19 9.78 -5.83
N THR A 158 16.93 10.37 -4.87
CA THR A 158 17.57 9.60 -3.81
C THR A 158 16.54 9.01 -2.84
N GLY A 159 15.47 9.74 -2.53
CA GLY A 159 14.38 9.22 -1.71
C GLY A 159 13.67 8.02 -2.34
N ALA A 160 13.35 8.11 -3.62
CA ALA A 160 12.71 7.02 -4.37
C ALA A 160 13.65 5.81 -4.52
N ALA A 161 14.95 6.04 -4.80
CA ALA A 161 15.94 4.97 -4.90
C ALA A 161 16.16 4.28 -3.55
N ALA A 162 16.28 5.05 -2.47
CA ALA A 162 16.42 4.51 -1.11
C ALA A 162 15.19 3.66 -0.73
N ALA A 163 13.98 4.15 -1.03
CA ALA A 163 12.75 3.41 -0.81
C ALA A 163 12.71 2.10 -1.64
N GLY A 164 13.19 2.10 -2.88
CA GLY A 164 13.28 0.93 -3.76
C GLY A 164 14.22 -0.14 -3.20
N VAL A 165 15.46 0.26 -2.85
CA VAL A 165 16.43 -0.63 -2.22
C VAL A 165 15.94 -1.17 -0.88
N TRP A 166 15.29 -0.33 -0.07
CA TRP A 166 14.69 -0.75 1.20
C TRP A 166 13.57 -1.77 1.00
N ALA A 167 12.74 -1.58 -0.04
CA ALA A 167 11.67 -2.52 -0.38
C ALA A 167 12.22 -3.86 -0.86
N ALA A 168 13.30 -3.88 -1.68
CA ALA A 168 13.98 -5.08 -2.15
C ALA A 168 14.50 -5.96 -1.01
N ARG A 169 14.95 -5.33 0.07
CA ARG A 169 15.48 -6.02 1.27
C ARG A 169 14.43 -6.51 2.25
N GLY A 170 13.17 -6.58 1.85
CA GLY A 170 12.09 -7.02 2.74
C GLY A 170 11.76 -5.99 3.83
N ARG A 171 12.10 -4.71 3.60
CA ARG A 171 11.83 -3.58 4.51
C ARG A 171 12.44 -3.77 5.91
N PRO A 172 13.72 -4.17 6.04
CA PRO A 172 14.31 -4.25 7.36
C PRO A 172 14.31 -2.85 7.95
N LEU A 173 13.79 -2.71 9.15
CA LEU A 173 14.22 -1.62 10.03
C LEU A 173 15.67 -1.96 10.38
N GLY A 174 16.58 -1.54 9.50
CA GLY A 174 17.99 -1.93 9.53
C GLY A 174 18.70 -1.45 10.79
N PRO A 175 19.99 -1.79 10.96
CA PRO A 175 20.78 -1.19 12.01
C PRO A 175 20.69 0.33 11.83
N LEU A 176 20.28 1.02 12.90
CA LEU A 176 20.36 2.46 12.97
C LEU A 176 21.79 2.89 12.56
N LEU A 177 21.91 4.06 11.97
CA LEU A 177 23.17 4.63 11.54
C LEU A 177 24.26 4.39 12.61
N ALA A 178 25.49 4.11 12.18
CA ALA A 178 26.58 3.70 13.07
C ALA A 178 26.88 4.70 14.21
N TRP A 179 26.46 5.96 14.07
CA TRP A 179 26.57 7.00 15.09
C TRP A 179 25.41 6.98 16.11
N ALA A 180 24.36 6.17 15.90
CA ALA A 180 23.26 6.09 16.84
C ALA A 180 23.71 5.42 18.16
N PRO A 181 23.23 5.88 19.33
CA PRO A 181 23.55 5.28 20.62
C PRO A 181 23.28 3.77 20.63
N LEU A 182 24.18 2.98 21.23
CA LEU A 182 24.10 1.52 21.33
C LEU A 182 22.72 1.05 21.86
N ALA A 183 22.18 1.75 22.86
CA ALA A 183 20.85 1.46 23.42
C ALA A 183 19.72 1.55 22.38
N LEU A 184 19.82 2.48 21.42
CA LEU A 184 18.86 2.61 20.31
C LEU A 184 19.07 1.48 19.29
N GLN A 185 20.31 1.09 19.01
CA GLN A 185 20.62 -0.03 18.11
C GLN A 185 20.13 -1.35 18.68
N GLU A 186 20.33 -1.61 19.97
CA GLU A 186 19.81 -2.78 20.66
C GLU A 186 18.28 -2.79 20.73
N ALA A 187 17.65 -1.63 21.00
CA ALA A 187 16.21 -1.50 20.97
C ALA A 187 15.63 -1.81 19.59
N ALA A 188 16.26 -1.28 18.52
CA ALA A 188 15.85 -1.52 17.13
C ALA A 188 16.03 -2.99 16.70
N ALA A 189 16.96 -3.72 17.30
CA ALA A 189 17.17 -5.15 17.04
C ALA A 189 16.05 -6.03 17.63
N ARG A 190 15.30 -5.55 18.62
CA ARG A 190 14.24 -6.33 19.26
C ARG A 190 13.03 -6.48 18.34
N ALA A 191 12.52 -7.72 18.21
CA ALA A 191 11.36 -8.03 17.36
C ALA A 191 10.11 -7.18 17.71
N ARG A 192 9.90 -6.89 18.99
CA ARG A 192 8.80 -6.03 19.49
C ARG A 192 8.91 -4.58 18.98
N PHE A 193 10.12 -4.04 18.89
CA PHE A 193 10.33 -2.69 18.36
C PHE A 193 10.00 -2.63 16.86
N ARG A 194 10.40 -3.64 16.08
CA ARG A 194 10.10 -3.71 14.65
C ARG A 194 8.60 -3.77 14.39
N ALA A 195 7.88 -4.64 15.11
CA ALA A 195 6.43 -4.75 15.01
C ALA A 195 5.74 -3.42 15.41
N GLY A 196 6.28 -2.75 16.43
CA GLY A 196 5.81 -1.43 16.88
C GLY A 196 5.98 -0.36 15.81
N ALA A 197 7.18 -0.26 15.24
CA ALA A 197 7.49 0.74 14.21
C ALA A 197 6.69 0.49 12.91
N GLU A 198 6.49 -0.76 12.52
CA GLU A 198 5.64 -1.10 11.38
C GLU A 198 4.18 -0.70 11.62
N THR A 199 3.66 -0.94 12.82
CA THR A 199 2.32 -0.51 13.22
C THR A 199 2.19 1.01 13.18
N VAL A 200 3.17 1.75 13.70
CA VAL A 200 3.21 3.22 13.68
C VAL A 200 3.20 3.74 12.24
N LEU A 201 4.08 3.21 11.37
CA LEU A 201 4.17 3.64 9.97
C LEU A 201 2.87 3.35 9.21
N ARG A 202 2.29 2.16 9.38
CA ARG A 202 1.01 1.80 8.76
C ARG A 202 -0.14 2.68 9.24
N SER A 203 -0.16 2.99 10.54
CA SER A 203 -1.18 3.86 11.13
C SER A 203 -1.05 5.30 10.62
N ALA A 204 0.17 5.83 10.56
CA ALA A 204 0.45 7.15 10.02
C ALA A 204 0.07 7.25 8.53
N ALA A 205 0.50 6.28 7.72
CA ALA A 205 0.15 6.23 6.30
C ALA A 205 -1.36 6.15 6.08
N ALA A 206 -2.07 5.32 6.86
CA ALA A 206 -3.52 5.24 6.80
C ALA A 206 -4.19 6.57 7.16
N GLY A 207 -3.69 7.30 8.16
CA GLY A 207 -4.14 8.64 8.51
C GLY A 207 -3.97 9.63 7.35
N VAL A 208 -2.78 9.67 6.74
CA VAL A 208 -2.49 10.53 5.57
C VAL A 208 -3.39 10.19 4.39
N MET A 209 -3.60 8.90 4.10
CA MET A 209 -4.49 8.47 3.02
C MET A 209 -5.94 8.87 3.24
N VAL A 210 -6.41 8.87 4.50
CA VAL A 210 -7.77 9.35 4.84
C VAL A 210 -7.85 10.86 4.70
N LEU A 211 -6.83 11.61 5.09
CA LEU A 211 -6.79 13.06 4.86
C LEU A 211 -6.86 13.40 3.38
N LEU A 212 -6.05 12.75 2.54
CA LEU A 212 -6.10 12.94 1.09
C LEU A 212 -7.43 12.51 0.48
N GLY A 213 -7.93 11.32 0.83
CA GLY A 213 -9.21 10.81 0.32
C GLY A 213 -10.39 11.69 0.75
N GLY A 214 -10.39 12.14 2.01
CA GLY A 214 -11.40 13.07 2.54
C GLY A 214 -11.33 14.43 1.86
N GLY A 215 -10.12 14.97 1.66
CA GLY A 215 -9.92 16.22 0.93
C GLY A 215 -10.34 16.10 -0.54
N ALA A 216 -10.03 14.99 -1.21
CA ALA A 216 -10.51 14.72 -2.57
C ALA A 216 -12.03 14.66 -2.63
N LEU A 217 -12.67 14.04 -1.63
CA LEU A 217 -14.13 13.99 -1.53
C LEU A 217 -14.75 15.38 -1.36
N LEU A 218 -14.16 16.22 -0.50
CA LEU A 218 -14.62 17.61 -0.34
C LEU A 218 -14.56 18.38 -1.65
N VAL A 219 -13.44 18.27 -2.37
CA VAL A 219 -13.27 18.92 -3.68
C VAL A 219 -14.27 18.37 -4.70
N ALA A 220 -14.45 17.04 -4.76
CA ALA A 220 -15.39 16.42 -5.68
C ALA A 220 -16.84 16.87 -5.42
N VAL A 221 -17.26 16.90 -4.15
CA VAL A 221 -18.60 17.40 -3.77
C VAL A 221 -18.77 18.87 -4.16
N ALA A 222 -17.76 19.71 -3.90
CA ALA A 222 -17.80 21.11 -4.27
C ALA A 222 -17.87 21.32 -5.78
N LEU A 223 -17.11 20.54 -6.58
CA LEU A 223 -17.16 20.59 -8.04
C LEU A 223 -18.49 20.14 -8.60
N VAL A 224 -19.11 19.10 -8.03
CA VAL A 224 -20.45 18.67 -8.42
C VAL A 224 -21.48 19.78 -8.13
N TRP A 225 -21.33 20.45 -6.99
CA TRP A 225 -22.22 21.58 -6.62
C TRP A 225 -22.08 22.77 -7.55
N HIS A 226 -20.87 23.04 -8.05
CA HIS A 226 -20.54 24.14 -8.96
C HIS A 226 -20.24 23.64 -10.39
N ALA A 227 -20.87 22.53 -10.82
CA ALA A 227 -20.58 21.91 -12.12
C ALA A 227 -20.84 22.81 -13.32
N GLY A 228 -21.85 23.70 -13.26
CA GLY A 228 -22.15 24.69 -14.31
C GLY A 228 -20.97 25.63 -14.56
N PRO A 229 -20.57 26.46 -13.58
CA PRO A 229 -19.40 27.34 -13.69
C PRO A 229 -18.10 26.64 -14.05
N ALA A 230 -17.84 25.48 -13.46
CA ALA A 230 -16.63 24.68 -13.77
C ALA A 230 -16.60 24.22 -15.23
N ARG A 231 -17.76 23.86 -15.79
CA ARG A 231 -17.89 23.48 -17.20
C ARG A 231 -17.72 24.69 -18.13
N GLU A 232 -18.29 25.83 -17.78
CA GLU A 232 -18.14 27.06 -18.54
C GLU A 232 -16.69 27.50 -18.60
N SER A 233 -15.98 27.53 -17.46
CA SER A 233 -14.54 27.79 -17.39
C SER A 233 -13.75 26.82 -18.25
N PHE A 234 -14.05 25.51 -18.17
CA PHE A 234 -13.39 24.50 -19.00
C PHE A 234 -13.58 24.74 -20.50
N LEU A 235 -14.75 25.13 -20.93
CA LEU A 235 -15.06 25.40 -22.33
C LEU A 235 -14.46 26.72 -22.81
N ALA A 236 -14.36 27.73 -21.93
CA ALA A 236 -13.79 29.04 -22.24
C ALA A 236 -12.26 28.99 -22.41
N LEU A 237 -11.56 28.12 -21.66
CA LEU A 237 -10.10 28.00 -21.72
C LEU A 237 -9.58 27.51 -23.08
N SER A 238 -10.36 26.78 -23.87
CA SER A 238 -9.94 26.34 -25.20
C SER A 238 -11.13 26.05 -26.13
N GLY A 239 -11.07 26.65 -27.31
CA GLY A 239 -12.00 26.39 -28.42
C GLY A 239 -11.74 25.05 -29.12
N HIS A 240 -10.53 24.50 -29.01
CA HIS A 240 -10.07 23.32 -29.74
C HIS A 240 -9.97 22.08 -28.86
N TRP A 241 -10.17 20.91 -29.45
CA TRP A 241 -10.15 19.65 -28.70
C TRP A 241 -8.80 19.35 -28.03
N ALA A 242 -7.67 19.64 -28.71
CA ALA A 242 -6.33 19.44 -28.16
C ALA A 242 -6.10 20.29 -26.89
N GLY A 243 -6.51 21.55 -26.92
CA GLY A 243 -6.44 22.41 -25.73
C GLY A 243 -7.35 21.92 -24.60
N ARG A 244 -8.57 21.43 -24.91
CA ARG A 244 -9.46 20.83 -23.90
C ARG A 244 -8.84 19.59 -23.26
N VAL A 245 -8.20 18.73 -24.05
CA VAL A 245 -7.46 17.56 -23.53
C VAL A 245 -6.30 18.01 -22.66
N SER A 246 -5.55 19.04 -23.05
CA SER A 246 -4.45 19.59 -22.22
C SER A 246 -4.95 20.14 -20.88
N VAL A 247 -6.07 20.90 -20.87
CA VAL A 247 -6.68 21.40 -19.62
C VAL A 247 -7.18 20.24 -18.75
N LEU A 248 -7.78 19.22 -19.34
CA LEU A 248 -8.23 18.03 -18.61
C LEU A 248 -7.07 17.26 -18.00
N LEU A 249 -5.99 17.04 -18.76
CA LEU A 249 -4.78 16.36 -18.26
C LEU A 249 -4.12 17.16 -17.13
N LEU A 250 -4.04 18.48 -17.27
CA LEU A 250 -3.52 19.35 -16.21
C LEU A 250 -4.43 19.31 -14.97
N ALA A 251 -5.75 19.40 -15.14
CA ALA A 251 -6.69 19.26 -14.05
C ALA A 251 -6.53 17.91 -13.34
N LEU A 252 -6.43 16.81 -14.10
CA LEU A 252 -6.18 15.48 -13.55
C LEU A 252 -4.83 15.40 -12.80
N ALA A 253 -3.79 16.00 -13.35
CA ALA A 253 -2.46 16.03 -12.71
C ALA A 253 -2.45 16.81 -11.40
N LEU A 254 -3.36 17.78 -11.25
CA LEU A 254 -3.53 18.60 -10.05
C LEU A 254 -4.57 18.04 -9.04
N VAL A 255 -5.25 16.92 -9.35
CA VAL A 255 -6.22 16.31 -8.40
C VAL A 255 -5.61 16.03 -7.03
N PRO A 256 -4.39 15.44 -6.92
CA PRO A 256 -3.80 15.22 -5.59
C PRO A 256 -3.44 16.52 -4.86
N ASN A 257 -3.09 17.59 -5.59
CA ASN A 257 -2.89 18.92 -5.00
C ASN A 257 -4.20 19.44 -4.42
N ALA A 258 -5.27 19.43 -5.22
CA ALA A 258 -6.59 19.84 -4.77
C ALA A 258 -7.08 19.01 -3.57
N ALA A 259 -6.80 17.70 -3.57
CA ALA A 259 -7.09 16.83 -2.44
C ALA A 259 -6.35 17.27 -1.16
N MET A 260 -5.07 17.64 -1.27
CA MET A 260 -4.33 18.16 -0.14
C MET A 260 -4.84 19.52 0.34
N TRP A 261 -5.27 20.39 -0.59
CA TRP A 261 -5.89 21.67 -0.25
C TRP A 261 -7.24 21.46 0.47
N GLY A 262 -8.07 20.52 -0.01
CA GLY A 262 -9.30 20.12 0.66
C GLY A 262 -9.04 19.53 2.06
N ALA A 263 -7.97 18.74 2.21
CA ALA A 263 -7.56 18.24 3.53
C ALA A 263 -7.12 19.36 4.47
N ALA A 264 -6.32 20.32 3.98
CA ALA A 264 -5.89 21.49 4.74
C ALA A 264 -7.08 22.37 5.17
N TYR A 265 -8.08 22.49 4.30
CA TYR A 265 -9.35 23.14 4.62
C TYR A 265 -10.06 22.39 5.76
N GLY A 266 -10.25 21.10 5.67
CA GLY A 266 -10.88 20.28 6.71
C GLY A 266 -10.13 20.29 8.05
N LEU A 267 -8.80 20.40 8.02
CA LEU A 267 -7.94 20.50 9.21
C LEU A 267 -8.06 21.86 9.93
N GLY A 268 -8.54 22.90 9.24
CA GLY A 268 -8.74 24.24 9.80
C GLY A 268 -7.82 25.34 9.26
N PRO A 269 -6.51 25.12 9.07
CA PRO A 269 -5.61 26.16 8.53
C PRO A 269 -5.99 26.65 7.14
N GLY A 270 -6.58 25.78 6.31
CA GLY A 270 -6.94 26.13 4.95
C GLY A 270 -5.74 26.31 4.02
N PHE A 271 -5.91 27.15 3.00
CA PHE A 271 -4.90 27.41 1.97
C PHE A 271 -4.96 28.87 1.46
N SER A 272 -3.86 29.33 0.89
CA SER A 272 -3.74 30.66 0.29
C SER A 272 -4.09 30.61 -1.20
N LEU A 273 -4.81 31.62 -1.67
CA LEU A 273 -5.10 31.90 -3.08
C LEU A 273 -4.50 33.25 -3.47
N GLY A 274 -3.18 33.28 -3.49
CA GLY A 274 -2.42 34.50 -3.61
C GLY A 274 -2.08 35.12 -2.25
N THR A 275 -1.22 36.13 -2.27
CA THR A 275 -0.71 36.81 -1.05
C THR A 275 -1.78 37.55 -0.23
N ALA A 276 -2.93 37.85 -0.85
CA ALA A 276 -3.98 38.67 -0.26
C ALA A 276 -5.26 37.90 0.07
N ALA A 277 -5.29 36.57 -0.05
CA ALA A 277 -6.50 35.80 0.19
C ALA A 277 -6.23 34.43 0.85
N THR A 278 -6.99 34.12 1.89
CA THR A 278 -6.95 32.83 2.58
C THR A 278 -8.34 32.21 2.65
N VAL A 279 -8.39 30.90 2.45
CA VAL A 279 -9.62 30.11 2.47
C VAL A 279 -9.55 29.13 3.64
N THR A 280 -10.41 29.33 4.62
CA THR A 280 -10.55 28.47 5.80
C THR A 280 -12.03 28.06 5.97
N PRO A 281 -12.35 27.05 6.76
CA PRO A 281 -13.74 26.69 7.04
C PRO A 281 -14.54 27.80 7.73
N LEU A 282 -13.84 28.70 8.42
CA LEU A 282 -14.46 29.80 9.17
C LEU A 282 -14.77 31.01 8.28
N ALA A 283 -13.91 31.28 7.31
CA ALA A 283 -14.07 32.41 6.42
C ALA A 283 -13.20 32.26 5.15
N PHE A 284 -13.71 32.80 4.06
CA PHE A 284 -12.91 33.14 2.89
C PHE A 284 -12.70 34.66 2.89
N ALA A 285 -11.49 35.06 3.25
CA ALA A 285 -11.13 36.49 3.40
C ALA A 285 -10.17 36.93 2.30
N GLY A 286 -10.21 38.21 1.96
CA GLY A 286 -9.29 38.87 1.03
C GLY A 286 -9.79 38.91 -0.42
N ARG A 287 -8.87 39.30 -1.32
CA ARG A 287 -9.09 39.37 -2.76
C ARG A 287 -8.25 38.30 -3.47
N PRO A 288 -8.84 37.16 -3.85
CA PRO A 288 -8.10 36.09 -4.50
C PRO A 288 -7.63 36.52 -5.89
N ALA A 289 -6.39 36.17 -6.22
CA ALA A 289 -5.91 36.19 -7.59
C ALA A 289 -6.23 34.83 -8.22
N LEU A 290 -7.46 34.64 -8.67
CA LEU A 290 -7.91 33.38 -9.25
C LEU A 290 -7.71 33.40 -10.76
N PRO A 291 -6.84 32.56 -11.34
CA PRO A 291 -6.95 32.22 -12.74
C PRO A 291 -8.25 31.46 -12.97
N ASP A 292 -8.89 31.70 -14.13
CA ASP A 292 -10.09 30.95 -14.49
C ASP A 292 -9.74 29.52 -14.83
N PHE A 293 -9.83 28.62 -13.83
CA PHE A 293 -9.46 27.22 -13.96
C PHE A 293 -10.52 26.30 -13.30
N PRO A 294 -10.95 25.21 -13.97
CA PRO A 294 -12.08 24.40 -13.53
C PRO A 294 -12.02 23.90 -12.08
N LEU A 295 -10.84 23.48 -11.60
CA LEU A 295 -10.69 22.99 -10.22
C LEU A 295 -10.87 24.08 -9.17
N LEU A 296 -10.65 25.36 -9.52
CA LEU A 296 -10.79 26.47 -8.59
C LEU A 296 -12.26 26.84 -8.30
N HIS A 297 -13.20 26.32 -9.10
CA HIS A 297 -14.63 26.42 -8.79
C HIS A 297 -15.06 25.54 -7.60
N ALA A 298 -14.19 24.65 -7.12
CA ALA A 298 -14.40 23.96 -5.85
C ALA A 298 -14.21 24.85 -4.60
N VAL A 299 -13.62 26.04 -4.77
CA VAL A 299 -13.42 27.00 -3.67
C VAL A 299 -14.77 27.55 -3.21
N PRO A 300 -15.03 27.62 -1.88
CA PRO A 300 -16.28 28.19 -1.37
C PRO A 300 -16.41 29.66 -1.73
N SER A 301 -17.62 30.16 -1.66
CA SER A 301 -17.92 31.61 -1.88
C SER A 301 -17.24 32.46 -0.82
N GLN A 302 -16.85 33.69 -1.20
CA GLN A 302 -16.27 34.68 -0.28
C GLN A 302 -17.24 35.04 0.85
N GLY A 303 -16.71 35.26 2.04
CA GLY A 303 -17.48 35.65 3.21
C GLY A 303 -17.28 34.71 4.42
N PRO A 304 -18.13 34.85 5.43
CA PRO A 304 -18.10 33.97 6.60
C PRO A 304 -18.49 32.55 6.24
N GLY A 305 -17.86 31.60 6.91
CA GLY A 305 -18.16 30.17 6.73
C GLY A 305 -19.60 29.83 7.14
N THR A 306 -20.21 28.94 6.38
CA THR A 306 -21.57 28.43 6.66
C THR A 306 -21.51 27.18 7.53
N MET A 307 -22.65 26.76 8.12
CA MET A 307 -22.75 25.51 8.87
C MET A 307 -22.35 24.27 8.02
N ALA A 308 -22.57 24.32 6.70
CA ALA A 308 -22.15 23.25 5.81
C ALA A 308 -20.62 23.10 5.74
N ASN A 309 -19.87 24.18 5.89
CA ASN A 309 -18.40 24.15 5.88
C ASN A 309 -17.83 23.38 7.08
N TRP A 310 -18.56 23.32 8.19
CA TRP A 310 -18.18 22.53 9.37
C TRP A 310 -18.20 21.00 9.11
N ALA A 311 -18.93 20.54 8.08
CA ALA A 311 -18.89 19.13 7.69
C ALA A 311 -17.47 18.68 7.28
N ALA A 312 -16.62 19.62 6.84
CA ALA A 312 -15.22 19.32 6.51
C ALA A 312 -14.41 18.80 7.71
N VAL A 313 -14.83 19.12 8.95
CA VAL A 313 -14.22 18.59 10.19
C VAL A 313 -14.35 17.07 10.31
N ALA A 314 -15.29 16.44 9.60
CA ALA A 314 -15.39 14.99 9.54
C ALA A 314 -14.10 14.34 9.02
N VAL A 315 -13.35 14.99 8.13
CA VAL A 315 -12.12 14.47 7.53
C VAL A 315 -11.04 14.18 8.59
N PRO A 316 -10.60 15.16 9.40
CA PRO A 316 -9.62 14.89 10.45
C PRO A 316 -10.15 13.97 11.55
N VAL A 317 -11.44 13.99 11.85
CA VAL A 317 -12.05 13.06 12.81
C VAL A 317 -11.91 11.61 12.33
N VAL A 318 -12.28 11.33 11.08
CA VAL A 318 -12.15 9.99 10.49
C VAL A 318 -10.67 9.58 10.38
N ALA A 319 -9.76 10.51 10.09
CA ALA A 319 -8.33 10.25 10.08
C ALA A 319 -7.82 9.81 11.47
N GLY A 320 -8.19 10.53 12.54
CA GLY A 320 -7.85 10.18 13.91
C GLY A 320 -8.40 8.81 14.34
N LEU A 321 -9.66 8.51 14.02
CA LEU A 321 -10.27 7.20 14.28
C LEU A 321 -9.58 6.08 13.49
N THR A 322 -9.14 6.36 12.25
CA THR A 322 -8.41 5.40 11.43
C THR A 322 -7.04 5.11 12.03
N VAL A 323 -6.29 6.14 12.44
CA VAL A 323 -5.02 5.98 13.17
C VAL A 323 -5.23 5.10 14.41
N ALA A 324 -6.26 5.37 15.22
CA ALA A 324 -6.60 4.56 16.40
C ALA A 324 -6.85 3.10 16.04
N ARG A 325 -7.67 2.85 15.02
CA ARG A 325 -8.01 1.49 14.57
C ARG A 325 -6.79 0.70 14.11
N PHE A 326 -5.91 1.31 13.31
CA PHE A 326 -4.69 0.64 12.84
C PHE A 326 -3.70 0.40 13.97
N THR A 327 -3.52 1.35 14.88
CA THR A 327 -2.68 1.20 16.08
C THR A 327 -3.17 0.03 16.95
N VAL A 328 -4.48 -0.06 17.20
CA VAL A 328 -5.05 -1.12 18.05
C VAL A 328 -4.98 -2.50 17.38
N ARG A 329 -5.01 -2.57 16.04
CA ARG A 329 -4.81 -3.85 15.33
C ARG A 329 -3.45 -4.46 15.61
N GLY A 330 -2.39 -3.64 15.74
CA GLY A 330 -1.07 -4.10 16.13
C GLY A 330 -0.89 -4.27 17.63
N ALA A 331 -1.51 -3.40 18.45
CA ALA A 331 -1.36 -3.39 19.90
C ALA A 331 -2.19 -4.47 20.63
N ALA A 332 -3.32 -4.89 20.04
CA ALA A 332 -4.22 -5.91 20.61
C ALA A 332 -4.75 -6.80 19.47
N PRO A 333 -3.96 -7.77 18.99
CA PRO A 333 -4.38 -8.69 17.94
C PRO A 333 -5.58 -9.53 18.40
N VAL A 334 -6.47 -9.84 17.45
CA VAL A 334 -7.72 -10.59 17.73
C VAL A 334 -7.43 -12.06 18.07
N HIS A 335 -6.33 -12.61 17.52
CA HIS A 335 -5.91 -13.99 17.68
C HIS A 335 -4.49 -14.02 18.30
N GLY A 336 -4.38 -13.78 19.60
CA GLY A 336 -3.11 -13.80 20.30
C GLY A 336 -3.32 -14.05 21.78
N GLU A 337 -2.26 -14.54 22.46
CA GLU A 337 -2.29 -14.63 23.92
C GLU A 337 -2.34 -13.22 24.53
N ARG A 338 -2.96 -13.09 25.70
CA ARG A 338 -3.10 -11.81 26.41
C ARG A 338 -1.77 -11.14 26.73
N ASP A 339 -0.75 -11.97 26.93
CA ASP A 339 0.59 -11.53 27.29
C ASP A 339 1.31 -10.85 26.09
N ASP A 340 0.78 -11.03 24.87
CA ASP A 340 1.26 -10.35 23.66
C ASP A 340 0.65 -8.96 23.45
N ALA A 341 -0.43 -8.60 24.18
CA ALA A 341 -1.04 -7.29 24.07
C ALA A 341 -0.16 -6.20 24.70
N TRP A 342 0.05 -5.12 23.97
CA TRP A 342 0.84 -4.00 24.47
C TRP A 342 0.19 -3.37 25.70
N SER A 343 1.02 -2.78 26.57
CA SER A 343 0.51 -1.98 27.70
C SER A 343 -0.30 -0.78 27.20
N ALA A 344 -1.13 -0.20 28.05
CA ALA A 344 -1.87 1.02 27.73
C ALA A 344 -0.93 2.17 27.34
N GLY A 345 0.20 2.32 28.07
CA GLY A 345 1.23 3.31 27.76
C GLY A 345 1.91 3.04 26.41
N GLY A 346 2.22 1.78 26.08
CA GLY A 346 2.79 1.41 24.78
C GLY A 346 1.82 1.69 23.62
N THR A 347 0.53 1.41 23.80
CA THR A 347 -0.51 1.73 22.81
C THR A 347 -0.66 3.24 22.61
N ALA A 348 -0.68 4.02 23.71
CA ALA A 348 -0.74 5.47 23.65
C ALA A 348 0.48 6.07 22.94
N LEU A 349 1.69 5.60 23.29
CA LEU A 349 2.92 6.05 22.64
C LEU A 349 2.91 5.76 21.14
N ALA A 350 2.49 4.56 20.73
CA ALA A 350 2.38 4.21 19.32
C ALA A 350 1.36 5.09 18.57
N ALA A 351 0.22 5.42 19.22
CA ALA A 351 -0.76 6.32 18.63
C ALA A 351 -0.21 7.75 18.48
N VAL A 352 0.54 8.26 19.49
CA VAL A 352 1.22 9.57 19.41
C VAL A 352 2.26 9.57 18.30
N LEU A 353 3.12 8.55 18.21
CA LEU A 353 4.12 8.45 17.14
C LEU A 353 3.46 8.35 15.76
N ALA A 354 2.33 7.62 15.64
CA ALA A 354 1.56 7.58 14.41
C ALA A 354 0.95 8.95 14.05
N ALA A 355 0.48 9.72 15.06
CA ALA A 355 0.02 11.08 14.86
C ALA A 355 1.14 12.02 14.42
N VAL A 356 2.36 11.90 14.99
CA VAL A 356 3.55 12.63 14.53
C VAL A 356 3.88 12.28 13.09
N GLY A 357 3.87 10.98 12.74
CA GLY A 357 4.10 10.53 11.36
C GLY A 357 3.04 11.04 10.39
N CYS A 358 1.77 11.07 10.81
CA CYS A 358 0.66 11.63 10.02
C CYS A 358 0.84 13.14 9.81
N GLY A 359 1.18 13.89 10.87
CA GLY A 359 1.47 15.32 10.80
C GLY A 359 2.65 15.64 9.89
N ALA A 360 3.75 14.89 10.00
CA ALA A 360 4.90 15.04 9.13
C ALA A 360 4.57 14.74 7.66
N GLY A 361 3.83 13.65 7.41
CA GLY A 361 3.37 13.30 6.05
C GLY A 361 2.45 14.37 5.46
N ALA A 362 1.52 14.91 6.26
CA ALA A 362 0.64 16.01 5.84
C ALA A 362 1.43 17.28 5.55
N ALA A 363 2.45 17.62 6.37
CA ALA A 363 3.32 18.77 6.14
C ALA A 363 4.10 18.65 4.82
N VAL A 364 4.70 17.49 4.57
CA VAL A 364 5.45 17.22 3.32
C VAL A 364 4.52 17.34 2.10
N LEU A 365 3.34 16.75 2.15
CA LEU A 365 2.37 16.83 1.04
C LEU A 365 1.83 18.25 0.86
N ALA A 366 1.59 18.98 1.95
CA ALA A 366 1.19 20.39 1.88
C ALA A 366 2.27 21.23 1.21
N ALA A 367 3.55 21.07 1.62
CA ALA A 367 4.67 21.76 1.00
C ALA A 367 4.82 21.43 -0.49
N ALA A 368 4.63 20.15 -0.86
CA ALA A 368 4.73 19.71 -2.24
C ALA A 368 3.52 20.10 -3.12
N SER A 369 2.34 20.38 -2.53
CA SER A 369 1.11 20.71 -3.25
C SER A 369 0.92 22.20 -3.54
N GLY A 370 1.71 23.06 -2.92
CA GLY A 370 1.71 24.51 -3.10
C GLY A 370 2.93 25.01 -3.88
N GLY A 371 3.04 26.33 -3.98
CA GLY A 371 4.17 27.02 -4.62
C GLY A 371 3.71 28.21 -5.44
N PRO A 372 4.61 29.12 -5.81
CA PRO A 372 4.27 30.28 -6.61
C PRO A 372 3.80 29.89 -8.01
N LEU A 373 2.80 30.62 -8.52
CA LEU A 373 2.34 30.60 -9.91
C LEU A 373 2.73 31.86 -10.66
N GLY A 374 3.48 32.74 -10.01
CA GLY A 374 3.90 34.02 -10.54
C GLY A 374 4.51 34.91 -9.48
N THR A 375 4.62 36.19 -9.79
CA THR A 375 5.09 37.24 -8.88
C THR A 375 3.92 38.02 -8.29
N GLY A 376 4.17 38.83 -7.25
CA GLY A 376 3.18 39.70 -6.64
C GLY A 376 2.00 38.93 -6.03
N ALA A 377 0.80 39.15 -6.53
CA ALA A 377 -0.41 38.49 -6.02
C ALA A 377 -0.39 36.97 -6.17
N LEU A 378 0.36 36.41 -7.13
CA LEU A 378 0.45 34.98 -7.41
C LEU A 378 1.67 34.30 -6.73
N ALA A 379 2.38 35.01 -5.85
CA ALA A 379 3.58 34.48 -5.22
C ALA A 379 3.31 33.38 -4.16
N GLU A 380 2.10 33.31 -3.63
CA GLU A 380 1.75 32.35 -2.60
C GLU A 380 0.47 31.58 -2.99
N PHE A 381 0.62 30.30 -3.31
CA PHE A 381 -0.50 29.41 -3.63
C PHE A 381 -0.37 28.10 -2.87
N GLY A 382 -1.45 27.68 -2.22
CA GLY A 382 -1.57 26.40 -1.58
C GLY A 382 -1.57 26.41 -0.06
N PRO A 383 -1.53 25.22 0.56
CA PRO A 383 -1.56 25.07 2.01
C PRO A 383 -0.22 25.46 2.64
N VAL A 384 -0.31 26.08 3.81
CA VAL A 384 0.87 26.46 4.62
C VAL A 384 1.34 25.27 5.43
N TRP A 385 2.43 24.61 5.01
CA TRP A 385 2.88 23.32 5.54
C TRP A 385 3.16 23.32 7.05
N TRP A 386 3.72 24.43 7.60
CA TRP A 386 3.99 24.57 9.05
C TRP A 386 2.73 24.81 9.89
N LEU A 387 1.57 25.05 9.30
CA LEU A 387 0.26 25.08 9.97
C LEU A 387 -0.48 23.75 9.80
N VAL A 388 -0.43 23.18 8.60
CA VAL A 388 -1.14 21.94 8.25
C VAL A 388 -0.55 20.75 9.00
N GLY A 389 0.77 20.63 9.10
CA GLY A 389 1.42 19.53 9.82
C GLY A 389 1.03 19.45 11.29
N PRO A 390 1.22 20.52 12.07
CA PRO A 390 0.77 20.55 13.47
C PRO A 390 -0.73 20.38 13.64
N ALA A 391 -1.56 20.90 12.74
CA ALA A 391 -3.00 20.69 12.78
C ALA A 391 -3.36 19.20 12.59
N ALA A 392 -2.75 18.53 11.60
CA ALA A 392 -2.96 17.11 11.38
C ALA A 392 -2.49 16.26 12.57
N LEU A 393 -1.33 16.61 13.15
CA LEU A 393 -0.85 15.98 14.39
C LEU A 393 -1.85 16.19 15.53
N ALA A 394 -2.29 17.43 15.77
CA ALA A 394 -3.20 17.74 16.86
C ALA A 394 -4.52 16.98 16.74
N TRP A 395 -5.17 17.00 15.58
CA TRP A 395 -6.41 16.27 15.34
C TRP A 395 -6.24 14.75 15.53
N THR A 396 -5.21 14.18 14.92
CA THR A 396 -4.97 12.73 15.01
C THR A 396 -4.52 12.29 16.39
N ALA A 397 -3.82 13.12 17.16
CA ALA A 397 -3.47 12.83 18.54
C ALA A 397 -4.67 12.96 19.49
N VAL A 398 -5.41 14.08 19.43
CA VAL A 398 -6.54 14.36 20.33
C VAL A 398 -7.67 13.34 20.17
N ILE A 399 -7.92 12.90 18.93
CA ILE A 399 -8.95 11.88 18.65
C ILE A 399 -8.36 10.47 18.71
N GLY A 400 -7.19 10.27 18.08
CA GLY A 400 -6.60 8.96 17.88
C GLY A 400 -6.15 8.29 19.18
N VAL A 401 -5.52 9.05 20.10
CA VAL A 401 -5.03 8.46 21.36
C VAL A 401 -6.16 7.98 22.27
N PRO A 402 -7.18 8.80 22.60
CA PRO A 402 -8.31 8.32 23.40
C PRO A 402 -9.08 7.19 22.71
N ALA A 403 -9.32 7.30 21.40
CA ALA A 403 -10.01 6.27 20.64
C ALA A 403 -9.23 4.94 20.63
N ALA A 404 -7.89 4.99 20.50
CA ALA A 404 -7.05 3.79 20.56
C ALA A 404 -7.13 3.13 21.93
N LEU A 405 -7.07 3.90 23.02
CA LEU A 405 -7.20 3.37 24.39
C LEU A 405 -8.59 2.76 24.65
N LEU A 406 -9.66 3.43 24.19
CA LEU A 406 -11.03 2.92 24.29
C LEU A 406 -11.22 1.63 23.48
N LEU A 407 -10.79 1.60 22.22
CA LEU A 407 -10.86 0.41 21.38
C LEU A 407 -10.04 -0.76 21.95
N ARG A 408 -8.85 -0.45 22.50
CA ARG A 408 -8.04 -1.45 23.19
C ARG A 408 -8.77 -2.05 24.39
N THR A 409 -9.32 -1.22 25.26
CA THR A 409 -10.05 -1.70 26.45
C THR A 409 -11.28 -2.53 26.06
N TRP A 410 -11.99 -2.11 25.01
CA TRP A 410 -13.14 -2.84 24.49
C TRP A 410 -12.76 -4.22 23.97
N ARG A 411 -11.71 -4.32 23.12
CA ARG A 411 -11.20 -5.60 22.60
C ARG A 411 -10.74 -6.55 23.72
N LEU A 412 -10.08 -6.02 24.74
CA LEU A 412 -9.64 -6.83 25.87
C LEU A 412 -10.81 -7.28 26.76
N ARG A 413 -11.95 -6.53 26.79
CA ARG A 413 -13.19 -6.94 27.46
C ARG A 413 -13.89 -8.08 26.75
N GLU A 414 -14.03 -8.04 25.44
CA GLU A 414 -14.67 -9.11 24.66
C GLU A 414 -13.97 -10.45 24.87
N HIS A 415 -12.64 -10.47 24.92
CA HIS A 415 -11.88 -11.68 25.24
C HIS A 415 -12.15 -12.19 26.67
N ARG A 416 -12.37 -11.29 27.62
CA ARG A 416 -12.74 -11.68 29.01
C ARG A 416 -14.10 -12.39 29.06
N TRP A 417 -15.04 -11.99 28.23
CA TRP A 417 -16.37 -12.60 28.19
C TRP A 417 -16.37 -13.95 27.47
N GLY A 418 -15.57 -14.11 26.44
CA GLY A 418 -15.37 -15.37 25.74
C GLY A 418 -14.79 -16.46 26.65
N TRP A 419 -13.72 -16.14 27.39
CA TRP A 419 -13.10 -17.06 28.35
C TRP A 419 -14.03 -17.41 29.53
N ARG A 420 -14.81 -16.47 30.03
CA ARG A 420 -15.81 -16.76 31.06
C ARG A 420 -16.87 -17.74 30.57
N ARG A 421 -17.33 -17.62 29.34
CA ARG A 421 -18.28 -18.61 28.77
C ARG A 421 -17.66 -20.00 28.66
N VAL A 422 -16.43 -20.09 28.12
CA VAL A 422 -15.74 -21.39 27.97
C VAL A 422 -15.47 -22.03 29.34
N LEU A 423 -15.04 -21.24 30.33
CA LEU A 423 -14.84 -21.75 31.69
C LEU A 423 -16.16 -22.16 32.37
N THR A 424 -17.25 -21.42 32.11
CA THR A 424 -18.58 -21.75 32.67
C THR A 424 -19.18 -22.99 31.98
N GLU A 425 -18.95 -23.15 30.66
CA GLU A 425 -19.36 -24.37 29.94
C GLU A 425 -18.56 -25.59 30.40
N LYS A 426 -17.23 -25.46 30.55
CA LYS A 426 -16.38 -26.55 31.06
C LYS A 426 -16.74 -26.94 32.49
N GLY A 427 -16.95 -25.97 33.38
CA GLY A 427 -17.39 -26.22 34.73
C GLY A 427 -18.78 -26.87 34.78
N ASN A 428 -19.71 -26.48 33.90
CA ASN A 428 -21.03 -27.11 33.80
C ASN A 428 -20.97 -28.53 33.24
N GLU A 429 -20.04 -28.83 32.32
CA GLU A 429 -19.84 -30.19 31.78
C GLU A 429 -19.18 -31.10 32.82
N GLU A 430 -18.20 -30.63 33.58
CA GLU A 430 -17.58 -31.35 34.68
C GLU A 430 -18.57 -31.63 35.80
N ASP A 431 -19.36 -30.66 36.23
CA ASP A 431 -20.43 -30.84 37.23
C ASP A 431 -21.51 -31.83 36.76
N LYS A 432 -21.78 -31.85 35.46
CA LYS A 432 -22.76 -32.78 34.85
C LYS A 432 -22.22 -34.18 34.78
N ALA A 433 -20.95 -34.36 34.48
CA ALA A 433 -20.26 -35.64 34.47
C ALA A 433 -20.14 -36.21 35.89
N GLU A 434 -19.76 -35.41 36.91
CA GLU A 434 -19.74 -35.84 38.32
C GLU A 434 -21.14 -36.23 38.84
N ARG A 435 -22.18 -35.49 38.46
CA ARG A 435 -23.55 -35.83 38.85
C ARG A 435 -24.04 -37.15 38.23
N GLU A 436 -23.61 -37.42 36.99
CA GLU A 436 -23.90 -38.69 36.32
C GLU A 436 -23.13 -39.86 36.95
N GLU A 437 -21.87 -39.66 37.28
CA GLU A 437 -21.10 -40.70 38.00
C GLU A 437 -21.65 -41.01 39.40
N ARG A 438 -22.00 -39.97 40.18
CA ARG A 438 -22.67 -40.16 41.47
C ARG A 438 -24.01 -40.89 41.31
N LYS A 439 -24.78 -40.62 40.27
CA LYS A 439 -26.03 -41.37 40.00
C LYS A 439 -25.76 -42.82 39.60
N LYS A 440 -24.69 -43.09 38.82
CA LYS A 440 -24.29 -44.46 38.46
C LYS A 440 -23.78 -45.22 39.70
N ALA A 441 -22.97 -44.62 40.55
CA ALA A 441 -22.49 -45.18 41.80
C ALA A 441 -23.63 -45.51 42.76
N ALA A 442 -24.56 -44.57 42.99
CA ALA A 442 -25.73 -44.78 43.83
C ALA A 442 -26.67 -45.89 43.28
N LYS A 443 -26.74 -46.03 41.95
CA LYS A 443 -27.53 -47.11 41.30
C LYS A 443 -26.82 -48.47 41.40
N ALA A 444 -25.49 -48.50 41.39
CA ALA A 444 -24.67 -49.70 41.60
C ALA A 444 -24.76 -50.15 43.06
N GLU A 445 -24.66 -49.24 44.00
CA GLU A 445 -24.81 -49.51 45.42
C GLU A 445 -26.22 -50.07 45.78
N LYS A 446 -27.28 -49.51 45.19
CA LYS A 446 -28.66 -50.06 45.33
C LYS A 446 -28.79 -51.45 44.70
N ARG A 447 -28.07 -51.78 43.62
CA ARG A 447 -28.05 -53.12 43.02
C ARG A 447 -27.27 -54.10 43.90
N ALA A 448 -26.10 -53.70 44.37
CA ALA A 448 -25.27 -54.51 45.27
C ALA A 448 -26.02 -54.82 46.59
N GLY A 449 -26.71 -53.81 47.16
CA GLY A 449 -27.55 -54.02 48.34
C GLY A 449 -28.74 -54.94 48.10
N LYS A 450 -29.31 -54.95 46.89
CA LYS A 450 -30.38 -55.84 46.52
C LYS A 450 -29.91 -57.28 46.27
N GLU A 451 -28.70 -57.43 45.71
CA GLU A 451 -28.05 -58.74 45.51
C GLU A 451 -27.52 -59.33 46.81
N ALA A 452 -26.99 -58.50 47.73
CA ALA A 452 -26.61 -58.91 49.08
C ALA A 452 -27.81 -59.40 49.91
N ARG A 453 -28.99 -58.75 49.82
CA ARG A 453 -30.23 -59.25 50.45
C ARG A 453 -30.77 -60.54 49.82
N ALA A 454 -30.49 -60.77 48.51
CA ALA A 454 -30.90 -62.00 47.84
C ALA A 454 -30.00 -63.20 48.20
N ARG A 455 -28.76 -62.95 48.63
CA ARG A 455 -27.79 -64.00 49.04
C ARG A 455 -27.86 -64.39 50.53
N SER A 456 -28.40 -63.53 51.41
CA SER A 456 -28.56 -63.85 52.84
C SER A 456 -29.65 -64.83 53.14
N GLY A 457 -30.31 -65.42 52.14
CA GLY A 457 -31.37 -66.42 52.29
C GLY A 457 -30.94 -67.89 52.00
N LYS A 458 -29.65 -68.21 51.91
CA LYS A 458 -29.23 -69.59 51.67
C LYS A 458 -27.85 -69.85 52.27
N GLU A 459 -27.77 -70.49 53.42
CA GLU A 459 -26.59 -71.11 54.05
C GLU A 459 -26.43 -72.56 53.57
N PRO A 460 -25.32 -73.31 53.93
CA PRO A 460 -23.93 -72.99 54.17
C PRO A 460 -22.98 -73.94 53.44
N GLY A 461 -21.64 -73.75 53.53
CA GLY A 461 -20.67 -74.80 53.27
C GLY A 461 -19.26 -74.30 52.91
N GLU A 462 -18.44 -74.36 53.90
CA GLU A 462 -16.97 -74.64 53.99
C GLU A 462 -16.07 -74.49 52.79
N GLY A 463 -14.87 -73.82 52.99
CA GLY A 463 -13.64 -74.04 52.25
C GLY A 463 -12.71 -72.86 52.15
N MET A 464 -11.78 -72.63 53.11
CA MET A 464 -10.50 -71.92 52.94
C MET A 464 -9.46 -72.87 52.36
N PRO A 465 -8.24 -72.46 51.93
CA PRO A 465 -7.60 -71.17 51.65
C PRO A 465 -6.77 -71.16 50.35
N GLY A 466 -6.20 -70.02 50.00
CA GLY A 466 -5.18 -69.96 48.96
C GLY A 466 -4.73 -68.53 48.67
N ALA A 467 -3.62 -68.15 49.27
CA ALA A 467 -2.88 -66.94 49.00
C ALA A 467 -2.41 -66.89 47.53
N ASP A 468 -2.57 -65.72 46.90
CA ASP A 468 -1.54 -65.08 46.08
C ASP A 468 -2.06 -63.68 45.74
N ALA A 469 -1.69 -62.71 46.58
CA ALA A 469 -1.89 -61.30 46.27
C ALA A 469 -0.67 -60.83 45.49
N ASP A 470 -0.86 -60.53 44.23
CA ASP A 470 0.14 -59.92 43.37
C ASP A 470 0.39 -58.49 43.86
N PRO A 471 1.64 -58.09 44.26
CA PRO A 471 1.93 -56.82 44.89
C PRO A 471 1.82 -55.59 43.95
N TYR A 472 1.35 -55.73 42.75
CA TYR A 472 1.25 -54.62 41.74
C TYR A 472 -0.16 -54.29 41.27
N ASP A 473 -1.20 -54.73 41.98
CA ASP A 473 -2.61 -54.53 41.61
C ASP A 473 -3.14 -53.08 41.80
N PHE A 474 -2.25 -52.17 42.19
CA PHE A 474 -2.61 -50.72 42.30
C PHE A 474 -2.26 -49.90 41.04
N LEU A 475 -1.61 -50.47 40.02
CA LEU A 475 -1.37 -49.81 38.78
C LEU A 475 -2.52 -50.07 37.83
N SER A 476 -3.45 -49.12 37.76
CA SER A 476 -4.49 -49.12 36.75
C SER A 476 -3.81 -49.15 35.38
N ALA A 477 -3.95 -50.28 34.67
CA ALA A 477 -3.58 -50.39 33.27
C ALA A 477 -4.43 -49.44 32.45
N ASP A 478 -4.03 -48.19 32.39
CA ASP A 478 -4.69 -47.18 31.59
C ASP A 478 -4.31 -47.42 30.12
N PRO A 479 -5.23 -47.85 29.25
CA PRO A 479 -4.91 -48.28 27.89
C PRO A 479 -4.74 -47.07 26.97
N TRP A 480 -3.90 -46.14 27.35
CA TRP A 480 -3.66 -44.97 26.49
C TRP A 480 -2.92 -45.31 25.19
N HIS A 481 -2.42 -46.52 25.06
CA HIS A 481 -1.92 -47.10 23.84
C HIS A 481 -2.97 -47.85 23.01
N ALA A 482 -4.20 -47.98 23.47
CA ALA A 482 -5.25 -48.65 22.70
C ALA A 482 -5.60 -47.84 21.44
N ASP A 483 -5.74 -48.51 20.32
CA ASP A 483 -6.03 -47.90 19.00
C ASP A 483 -7.27 -46.99 18.99
N GLY A 484 -8.25 -47.28 19.85
CA GLY A 484 -9.44 -46.41 20.03
C GLY A 484 -9.11 -45.06 20.63
N ALA A 485 -8.24 -44.98 21.65
CA ALA A 485 -7.83 -43.75 22.30
C ALA A 485 -6.96 -42.90 21.35
N ARG A 486 -6.13 -43.55 20.54
CA ARG A 486 -5.30 -42.87 19.51
C ARG A 486 -6.15 -42.29 18.39
N LYS A 487 -7.17 -43.01 17.89
CA LYS A 487 -8.14 -42.51 16.89
C LYS A 487 -8.97 -41.36 17.41
N ALA A 488 -9.40 -41.38 18.66
CA ALA A 488 -10.16 -40.30 19.28
C ALA A 488 -9.31 -39.02 19.42
N ARG A 489 -8.02 -39.12 19.78
CA ARG A 489 -7.10 -37.96 19.83
C ARG A 489 -6.83 -37.37 18.45
N TRP A 490 -6.65 -38.20 17.44
CA TRP A 490 -6.48 -37.75 16.07
C TRP A 490 -7.75 -37.06 15.53
N ALA A 491 -8.92 -37.53 15.88
CA ALA A 491 -10.19 -36.87 15.55
C ALA A 491 -10.33 -35.51 16.25
N ALA A 492 -9.92 -35.42 17.52
CA ALA A 492 -9.92 -34.17 18.26
C ALA A 492 -8.92 -33.14 17.70
N LEU A 493 -7.69 -33.59 17.35
CA LEU A 493 -6.67 -32.75 16.72
C LEU A 493 -7.11 -32.26 15.33
N ARG A 494 -7.77 -33.08 14.53
CA ARG A 494 -8.34 -32.67 13.24
C ARG A 494 -9.44 -31.61 13.41
N LYS A 495 -10.30 -31.79 14.39
CA LYS A 495 -11.37 -30.82 14.70
C LYS A 495 -10.79 -29.49 15.20
N ALA A 496 -9.68 -29.51 15.94
CA ALA A 496 -9.02 -28.30 16.45
C ALA A 496 -8.15 -27.59 15.39
N SER A 497 -7.64 -28.29 14.37
CA SER A 497 -6.77 -27.73 13.33
C SER A 497 -7.51 -27.03 12.18
N GLY A 498 -8.86 -27.02 12.18
CA GLY A 498 -9.65 -26.22 11.22
C GLY A 498 -9.36 -26.50 9.74
N GLY A 499 -9.01 -27.75 9.37
CA GLY A 499 -8.80 -28.12 7.97
C GLY A 499 -7.38 -27.94 7.45
N LEU A 500 -6.42 -27.61 8.29
CA LEU A 500 -4.99 -27.45 7.93
C LEU A 500 -4.23 -28.79 7.76
N MET A 501 -4.84 -29.93 8.16
CA MET A 501 -4.24 -31.25 7.93
C MET A 501 -4.85 -31.90 6.70
N ALA A 502 -3.99 -32.28 5.73
CA ALA A 502 -4.40 -33.04 4.55
C ALA A 502 -4.93 -34.42 4.94
N ASP A 503 -6.03 -34.85 4.31
CA ASP A 503 -6.55 -36.20 4.42
C ASP A 503 -5.55 -37.17 3.76
N PHE A 504 -4.87 -37.98 4.56
CA PHE A 504 -4.13 -39.12 4.02
C PHE A 504 -5.15 -40.18 3.61
N PRO A 505 -5.09 -40.70 2.37
CA PRO A 505 -5.97 -41.79 1.96
C PRO A 505 -5.73 -43.00 2.86
N ALA A 506 -6.79 -43.49 3.47
CA ALA A 506 -6.74 -44.71 4.25
C ALA A 506 -6.37 -45.85 3.31
N ASP A 507 -5.25 -46.52 3.64
CA ASP A 507 -4.77 -47.73 2.97
C ASP A 507 -5.89 -48.78 2.94
N ARG A 508 -6.46 -49.03 1.74
CA ARG A 508 -7.39 -50.13 1.46
C ARG A 508 -6.56 -51.33 1.13
N SER A 509 -5.99 -51.98 2.12
CA SER A 509 -5.44 -53.33 1.92
C SER A 509 -5.33 -54.06 3.23
N ALA A 510 -6.40 -54.68 3.64
CA ALA A 510 -6.39 -55.92 4.44
C ALA A 510 -7.60 -56.73 4.05
N ASP A 511 -7.51 -57.42 2.92
CA ASP A 511 -8.35 -58.57 2.59
C ASP A 511 -7.56 -59.82 3.04
N PRO A 512 -8.03 -60.60 4.04
CA PRO A 512 -7.28 -61.75 4.52
C PRO A 512 -7.78 -63.02 3.82
N ASP A 513 -7.48 -63.16 2.53
CA ASP A 513 -7.56 -64.53 1.93
C ASP A 513 -6.81 -64.58 0.59
N ARG A 514 -5.54 -65.05 0.63
CA ARG A 514 -4.92 -65.92 -0.38
C ARG A 514 -3.55 -66.34 0.04
N GLY A 515 -3.45 -67.58 0.33
CA GLY A 515 -2.24 -68.29 0.71
C GLY A 515 -1.25 -68.56 -0.43
N GLN A 516 -0.04 -68.82 0.02
CA GLN A 516 1.03 -69.66 -0.54
C GLN A 516 1.86 -69.18 -1.74
N ARG A 517 3.07 -68.70 -1.40
CA ARG A 517 4.46 -69.14 -1.73
C ARG A 517 4.83 -69.59 -3.17
N PRO A 518 6.14 -69.64 -3.62
CA PRO A 518 7.37 -69.05 -3.08
C PRO A 518 8.37 -68.49 -4.16
N ASP A 519 9.44 -67.84 -3.65
CA ASP A 519 10.86 -67.77 -4.11
C ASP A 519 11.24 -67.28 -5.51
N SER A 520 12.02 -66.22 -5.57
CA SER A 520 13.48 -66.21 -5.89
C SER A 520 13.99 -64.79 -6.22
N SER A 521 14.99 -64.38 -5.47
CA SER A 521 15.97 -63.32 -5.83
C SER A 521 16.98 -63.90 -6.85
N PRO A 522 18.01 -63.18 -7.34
CA PRO A 522 18.31 -61.73 -7.42
C PRO A 522 18.92 -61.30 -8.78
N GLY A 523 19.17 -59.99 -8.97
CA GLY A 523 20.30 -59.60 -9.80
C GLY A 523 20.16 -58.43 -10.77
N HIS A 524 20.99 -57.44 -10.56
CA HIS A 524 21.69 -56.59 -11.53
C HIS A 524 21.04 -55.30 -12.04
N ALA A 525 21.60 -54.17 -11.59
CA ALA A 525 21.78 -52.95 -12.39
C ALA A 525 22.84 -53.21 -13.52
N PRO A 526 23.04 -52.41 -14.59
CA PRO A 526 23.15 -50.94 -14.62
C PRO A 526 22.61 -50.23 -15.89
N GLY A 527 22.58 -48.89 -15.86
CA GLY A 527 22.36 -47.86 -16.85
C GLY A 527 23.12 -47.91 -18.20
N PRO A 528 23.42 -46.85 -18.97
CA PRO A 528 22.67 -45.63 -19.32
C PRO A 528 22.52 -45.37 -20.84
N GLY A 529 21.63 -44.40 -21.30
CA GLY A 529 21.60 -43.62 -22.52
C GLY A 529 21.58 -44.30 -23.90
N PRO A 530 21.39 -43.59 -25.00
CA PRO A 530 21.21 -42.16 -25.27
C PRO A 530 20.02 -41.83 -26.23
N ASP A 531 19.81 -40.53 -26.43
CA ASP A 531 19.10 -39.86 -27.56
C ASP A 531 19.48 -40.37 -28.95
N PRO A 532 18.60 -40.30 -30.01
CA PRO A 532 18.55 -39.11 -30.84
C PRO A 532 17.19 -38.75 -31.50
N GLY A 533 17.00 -37.45 -31.79
CA GLY A 533 16.02 -36.97 -32.77
C GLY A 533 16.46 -37.28 -34.25
N PRO A 534 16.00 -36.60 -35.32
CA PRO A 534 14.74 -35.91 -35.62
C PRO A 534 14.11 -36.42 -36.94
N GLY A 535 12.96 -35.96 -37.36
CA GLY A 535 12.42 -36.28 -38.67
C GLY A 535 11.04 -35.72 -39.02
N ASN A 536 11.05 -34.68 -39.83
CA ASN A 536 10.25 -34.36 -41.02
C ASN A 536 8.77 -34.77 -41.14
N GLY A 537 8.01 -33.73 -41.56
CA GLY A 537 6.65 -33.71 -42.09
C GLY A 537 6.33 -34.71 -43.22
N PRO A 538 5.28 -34.57 -44.04
CA PRO A 538 4.67 -33.36 -44.62
C PRO A 538 3.12 -33.38 -44.79
N GLU A 539 2.59 -32.19 -45.22
CA GLU A 539 1.53 -31.93 -46.22
C GLU A 539 0.23 -32.76 -46.30
N HIS A 540 -0.89 -32.07 -46.33
CA HIS A 540 -1.88 -31.99 -47.43
C HIS A 540 -3.10 -31.17 -46.98
N VAL A 541 -3.37 -29.98 -47.58
CA VAL A 541 -4.06 -29.68 -48.87
C VAL A 541 -5.58 -29.84 -48.79
N SER A 542 -6.22 -28.78 -49.28
CA SER A 542 -7.55 -28.67 -49.92
C SER A 542 -8.66 -28.11 -49.04
N GLY A 543 -9.36 -27.11 -49.37
CA GLY A 543 -9.85 -26.42 -50.54
C GLY A 543 -11.12 -25.75 -50.09
N GLY A 544 -11.48 -24.58 -50.46
CA GLY A 544 -12.04 -24.15 -51.66
C GLY A 544 -13.28 -23.28 -51.40
N GLY A 545 -13.45 -22.26 -52.23
CA GLY A 545 -14.71 -21.60 -52.58
C GLY A 545 -14.84 -20.15 -52.10
N ARG A 546 -14.47 -19.09 -52.79
CA ARG A 546 -15.02 -18.46 -54.00
C ARG A 546 -16.45 -17.91 -53.83
N ALA A 547 -16.60 -16.59 -53.93
CA ALA A 547 -17.39 -15.79 -54.86
C ALA A 547 -17.52 -14.37 -54.30
N THR A 548 -16.89 -13.38 -54.94
CA THR A 548 -17.34 -12.54 -56.05
C THR A 548 -18.50 -11.59 -55.75
N GLY A 549 -18.22 -10.32 -55.96
CA GLY A 549 -19.02 -9.38 -56.71
C GLY A 549 -19.23 -8.06 -55.96
N ARG A 550 -18.65 -7.05 -56.37
CA ARG A 550 -18.89 -6.11 -57.49
C ARG A 550 -19.18 -4.72 -56.95
N VAL A 551 -18.34 -3.80 -57.34
CA VAL A 551 -18.54 -2.34 -57.41
C VAL A 551 -19.55 -2.09 -58.56
N PRO A 552 -20.35 -1.02 -58.54
CA PRO A 552 -20.05 0.01 -59.49
C PRO A 552 -20.16 1.46 -59.00
N ASP A 553 -19.43 2.25 -59.73
CA ASP A 553 -19.31 3.68 -59.89
C ASP A 553 -20.63 4.44 -60.11
N ALA A 554 -20.56 5.73 -59.85
CA ALA A 554 -20.67 6.83 -60.82
C ALA A 554 -21.43 8.04 -60.31
N GLU A 555 -20.75 9.19 -60.47
CA GLU A 555 -21.21 10.47 -61.03
C GLU A 555 -22.36 11.20 -60.26
N GLY A 556 -22.30 12.43 -60.00
CA GLY A 556 -21.71 13.56 -60.63
C GLY A 556 -22.40 14.86 -60.21
N HIS A 557 -21.69 15.94 -60.38
CA HIS A 557 -22.17 17.31 -60.66
C HIS A 557 -22.82 18.14 -59.55
N ARG A 558 -22.35 19.22 -59.18
CA ARG A 558 -22.22 20.58 -59.71
C ARG A 558 -22.21 21.59 -58.58
N ASN A 559 -21.17 22.37 -58.56
CA ASN A 559 -21.20 23.76 -58.04
C ASN A 559 -22.03 24.61 -59.02
N PRO A 560 -22.63 25.73 -58.62
CA PRO A 560 -21.84 26.94 -58.53
C PRO A 560 -22.32 28.00 -57.50
N ALA A 561 -21.33 28.79 -57.04
CA ALA A 561 -21.26 30.28 -57.01
C ALA A 561 -22.45 31.12 -56.59
N GLY A 562 -22.17 32.17 -55.81
CA GLY A 562 -22.91 33.43 -55.69
C GLY A 562 -22.73 34.04 -54.32
N GLU A 563 -21.75 34.96 -54.21
CA GLU A 563 -21.92 36.41 -53.98
C GLU A 563 -22.52 36.81 -52.64
N SER A 564 -21.71 37.50 -51.86
CA SER A 564 -21.53 38.94 -51.62
C SER A 564 -22.49 39.51 -50.58
N GLY A 565 -21.93 40.31 -49.68
CA GLY A 565 -22.55 41.53 -49.20
C GLY A 565 -22.71 41.71 -47.70
N ALA A 566 -21.96 42.67 -47.25
CA ALA A 566 -22.00 43.50 -46.05
C ALA A 566 -21.22 43.03 -44.85
#